data_71b3998ad1a1ea12289ea25db6a1157b
#
_entry.id   71b3998ad1a1ea12289ea25db6a1157b
#
_cell.length_a   1.000
_cell.length_b   1.000
_cell.length_c   1.000
_cell.angle_alpha   90.00
_cell.angle_beta   90.00
_cell.angle_gamma   90.00
#
_symmetry.space_group_name_H-M   'P 1'
#
loop_
_entity.id
_entity.type
_entity.pdbx_description
1 polymer ?
#
loop_
_entity_poly.entity_id
_entity_poly.type
_entity_poly.pdbx_seq_one_letter_code
_entity_poly.pdbx_strand_id
1 'polypeptide(L)'
;MKSINEIRADFPILRRIINHKPLIYFDNGATSQTPMQVIEAIIAYYSYENANIHRGVHTLSQEATDLYEQARIKVQKHFNARKSSEILFTAGTTHSINLVASGYGALMKAGDEVIVSASEHHSNIVPWQLACQRSGASLKVIPMDERGVLDLQTYEQLLSERTKVVSVQHVSNALGNIHPIEAIIEKAHRVGAVVLVDGAQAAPHLQPDVQALDVDFYAVSAHKMYGPTGVGALYGKEELLLQLPPYQGGGEMIKEVCFEKSTYADLPYKFEAGTPNICGGIAFGAAIDYMHSLGMTEIAAYEHELLVYAIEKLKTIEGIVLYGNEDLSKRTAVISFNLKGVHPYDVGTILDKLGIAVRTGHHCAQPIMDYYQIPGTVRASFAVYNTFEEIDTFIEGIKKAQQMLS
;
A
#
# COMPACT_ATOMS: atom_id res chain seq x y z
N MET A 1 -12.15 6.46 20.84
CA MET A 1 -12.24 6.99 19.46
C MET A 1 -13.19 8.20 19.41
N LYS A 2 -12.94 9.21 18.55
CA LYS A 2 -13.91 10.25 18.21
C LYS A 2 -15.20 9.60 17.67
N SER A 3 -16.35 10.29 17.79
CA SER A 3 -17.56 9.82 17.11
C SER A 3 -17.40 9.84 15.60
N ILE A 4 -18.14 8.98 14.88
CA ILE A 4 -18.08 8.93 13.42
C ILE A 4 -18.35 10.29 12.76
N ASN A 5 -19.25 11.08 13.32
CA ASN A 5 -19.55 12.41 12.81
C ASN A 5 -18.38 13.39 12.98
N GLU A 6 -17.64 13.32 14.08
CA GLU A 6 -16.42 14.11 14.30
C GLU A 6 -15.32 13.69 13.33
N ILE A 7 -15.12 12.38 13.11
CA ILE A 7 -14.16 11.87 12.14
C ILE A 7 -14.51 12.34 10.73
N ARG A 8 -15.76 12.20 10.30
CA ARG A 8 -16.23 12.64 8.98
C ARG A 8 -16.06 14.15 8.75
N ALA A 9 -16.21 14.95 9.82
CA ALA A 9 -16.02 16.39 9.74
C ALA A 9 -14.57 16.78 9.39
N ASP A 10 -13.59 15.95 9.72
CA ASP A 10 -12.19 16.13 9.37
C ASP A 10 -11.93 15.98 7.86
N PHE A 11 -12.84 15.36 7.08
CA PHE A 11 -12.69 15.10 5.64
C PHE A 11 -13.62 15.99 4.80
N PRO A 12 -13.16 17.17 4.35
CA PRO A 12 -14.03 18.15 3.67
C PRO A 12 -14.63 17.63 2.35
N ILE A 13 -13.95 16.73 1.66
CA ILE A 13 -14.41 16.16 0.39
C ILE A 13 -15.71 15.36 0.54
N LEU A 14 -15.99 14.77 1.72
CA LEU A 14 -17.19 13.98 1.96
C LEU A 14 -18.49 14.82 1.95
N ARG A 15 -18.35 16.15 1.97
CA ARG A 15 -19.49 17.08 1.82
C ARG A 15 -19.90 17.30 0.37
N ARG A 16 -19.19 16.72 -0.60
CA ARG A 16 -19.49 16.89 -2.03
C ARG A 16 -20.80 16.23 -2.41
N ILE A 17 -21.45 16.86 -3.38
CA ILE A 17 -22.62 16.32 -4.10
C ILE A 17 -22.13 15.83 -5.46
N ILE A 18 -22.41 14.57 -5.79
CA ILE A 18 -22.08 13.91 -7.05
C ILE A 18 -23.40 13.43 -7.68
N ASN A 19 -23.66 13.82 -8.94
CA ASN A 19 -24.90 13.46 -9.64
C ASN A 19 -26.17 13.77 -8.82
N HIS A 20 -26.20 14.92 -8.13
CA HIS A 20 -27.28 15.38 -7.23
C HIS A 20 -27.51 14.48 -5.99
N LYS A 21 -26.53 13.68 -5.60
CA LYS A 21 -26.52 12.81 -4.41
C LYS A 21 -25.33 13.11 -3.52
N PRO A 22 -25.43 12.94 -2.18
CA PRO A 22 -24.26 12.96 -1.32
C PRO A 22 -23.22 11.95 -1.78
N LEU A 23 -21.94 12.32 -1.76
CA LEU A 23 -20.84 11.41 -2.09
C LEU A 23 -20.77 10.27 -1.06
N ILE A 24 -20.82 9.03 -1.55
CA ILE A 24 -20.41 7.83 -0.83
C ILE A 24 -19.11 7.34 -1.48
N TYR A 25 -18.01 7.34 -0.72
CA TYR A 25 -16.69 7.01 -1.26
C TYR A 25 -16.18 5.66 -0.74
N PHE A 26 -16.21 4.66 -1.61
CA PHE A 26 -15.81 3.28 -1.33
C PHE A 26 -14.65 2.80 -2.23
N ASP A 27 -13.82 3.73 -2.72
CA ASP A 27 -12.59 3.38 -3.46
C ASP A 27 -11.31 3.65 -2.65
N ASN A 28 -11.36 3.43 -1.32
CA ASN A 28 -10.25 3.67 -0.41
C ASN A 28 -9.03 2.78 -0.69
N GLY A 29 -9.23 1.58 -1.21
CA GLY A 29 -8.14 0.70 -1.64
C GLY A 29 -7.34 1.22 -2.84
N ALA A 30 -7.85 2.24 -3.57
CA ALA A 30 -7.09 2.96 -4.58
C ALA A 30 -6.37 4.18 -3.98
N THR A 31 -7.09 5.00 -3.23
CA THR A 31 -6.55 6.12 -2.45
C THR A 31 -7.55 6.46 -1.33
N SER A 32 -7.08 6.69 -0.11
CA SER A 32 -7.94 7.22 0.96
C SER A 32 -8.12 8.74 0.79
N GLN A 33 -9.16 9.30 1.41
CA GLN A 33 -9.33 10.75 1.46
C GLN A 33 -8.38 11.37 2.48
N THR A 34 -8.10 12.66 2.32
CA THR A 34 -7.12 13.38 3.13
C THR A 34 -7.84 14.26 4.17
N PRO A 35 -7.53 14.13 5.48
CA PRO A 35 -8.14 14.93 6.52
C PRO A 35 -7.58 16.35 6.54
N MET A 36 -8.32 17.28 7.12
CA MET A 36 -7.99 18.71 7.16
C MET A 36 -6.62 18.95 7.78
N GLN A 37 -6.22 18.21 8.82
CA GLN A 37 -4.94 18.35 9.51
C GLN A 37 -3.74 18.12 8.54
N VAL A 38 -3.88 17.20 7.60
CA VAL A 38 -2.86 16.95 6.57
C VAL A 38 -2.88 18.03 5.48
N ILE A 39 -4.07 18.50 5.10
CA ILE A 39 -4.24 19.62 4.16
C ILE A 39 -3.61 20.89 4.75
N GLU A 40 -3.84 21.17 6.03
CA GLU A 40 -3.27 22.31 6.75
C GLU A 40 -1.74 22.23 6.83
N ALA A 41 -1.15 21.05 7.03
CA ALA A 41 0.29 20.88 6.99
C ALA A 41 0.89 21.22 5.62
N ILE A 42 0.21 20.85 4.51
CA ILE A 42 0.61 21.22 3.15
C ILE A 42 0.55 22.75 2.95
N ILE A 43 -0.52 23.38 3.42
CA ILE A 43 -0.71 24.84 3.33
C ILE A 43 0.36 25.57 4.16
N ALA A 44 0.61 25.13 5.39
CA ALA A 44 1.61 25.71 6.28
C ALA A 44 3.00 25.64 5.64
N TYR A 45 3.39 24.48 5.11
CA TYR A 45 4.68 24.33 4.46
C TYR A 45 4.89 25.34 3.33
N TYR A 46 3.99 25.42 2.36
CA TYR A 46 4.16 26.35 1.22
C TYR A 46 3.95 27.80 1.60
N SER A 47 3.22 28.11 2.67
CA SER A 47 2.97 29.49 3.08
C SER A 47 4.06 30.08 3.95
N TYR A 48 4.78 29.26 4.75
CA TYR A 48 5.65 29.75 5.81
C TYR A 48 7.02 29.06 5.88
N GLU A 49 7.17 27.80 5.40
CA GLU A 49 8.29 26.92 5.72
C GLU A 49 9.06 26.45 4.49
N ASN A 50 8.64 26.84 3.28
CA ASN A 50 9.18 26.32 2.02
C ASN A 50 10.65 26.73 1.79
N ALA A 51 11.53 25.77 1.98
CA ALA A 51 12.97 25.89 1.65
C ALA A 51 13.53 24.53 1.23
N ASN A 52 14.68 24.54 0.53
CA ASN A 52 15.44 23.29 0.33
C ASN A 52 16.07 22.85 1.65
N ILE A 53 16.31 21.55 1.79
CA ILE A 53 16.72 20.90 3.05
C ILE A 53 18.19 20.46 3.03
N HIS A 54 18.73 20.15 4.20
CA HIS A 54 20.05 19.57 4.52
C HIS A 54 21.25 20.48 4.28
N ARG A 55 21.33 21.22 3.17
CA ARG A 55 22.55 21.98 2.77
C ARG A 55 22.47 23.50 2.99
N GLY A 56 21.30 24.01 3.27
CA GLY A 56 21.13 25.44 3.51
C GLY A 56 21.58 25.84 4.91
N VAL A 57 22.34 26.95 5.01
CA VAL A 57 22.81 27.48 6.31
C VAL A 57 21.85 28.51 6.92
N HIS A 58 20.78 28.88 6.21
CA HIS A 58 19.78 29.87 6.67
C HIS A 58 18.64 29.20 7.44
N THR A 59 18.00 29.95 8.31
CA THR A 59 16.96 29.48 9.24
C THR A 59 15.87 28.66 8.56
N LEU A 60 15.27 29.15 7.47
CA LEU A 60 14.21 28.42 6.77
C LEU A 60 14.65 27.02 6.31
N SER A 61 15.91 26.86 5.85
CA SER A 61 16.41 25.56 5.46
C SER A 61 16.57 24.61 6.65
N GLN A 62 16.99 25.13 7.80
CA GLN A 62 17.10 24.34 9.02
C GLN A 62 15.72 23.91 9.53
N GLU A 63 14.77 24.82 9.57
CA GLU A 63 13.37 24.54 9.98
C GLU A 63 12.72 23.50 9.05
N ALA A 64 12.84 23.66 7.73
CA ALA A 64 12.32 22.68 6.76
C ALA A 64 13.00 21.30 6.90
N THR A 65 14.31 21.27 7.18
CA THR A 65 15.06 20.04 7.45
C THR A 65 14.52 19.35 8.70
N ASP A 66 14.35 20.10 9.78
CA ASP A 66 13.85 19.58 11.04
C ASP A 66 12.44 18.97 10.89
N LEU A 67 11.53 19.67 10.19
CA LEU A 67 10.19 19.17 9.90
C LEU A 67 10.21 17.87 9.09
N TYR A 68 11.06 17.82 8.06
CA TYR A 68 11.19 16.64 7.20
C TYR A 68 11.75 15.42 7.96
N GLU A 69 12.80 15.62 8.74
CA GLU A 69 13.41 14.55 9.55
C GLU A 69 12.49 14.13 10.73
N GLN A 70 11.74 15.07 11.32
CA GLN A 70 10.69 14.70 12.30
C GLN A 70 9.60 13.82 11.67
N ALA A 71 9.21 14.07 10.42
CA ALA A 71 8.27 13.20 9.71
C ALA A 71 8.87 11.80 9.50
N ARG A 72 10.15 11.68 9.17
CA ARG A 72 10.86 10.40 9.08
C ARG A 72 10.84 9.64 10.42
N ILE A 73 11.08 10.34 11.52
CA ILE A 73 11.01 9.76 12.88
C ILE A 73 9.59 9.28 13.21
N LYS A 74 8.54 9.99 12.76
CA LYS A 74 7.15 9.54 12.94
C LYS A 74 6.88 8.25 12.18
N VAL A 75 7.33 8.15 10.94
CA VAL A 75 7.23 6.93 10.12
C VAL A 75 8.03 5.79 10.76
N GLN A 76 9.26 6.05 11.22
CA GLN A 76 10.10 5.08 11.93
C GLN A 76 9.38 4.50 13.15
N LYS A 77 8.78 5.36 13.98
CA LYS A 77 8.05 4.94 15.18
C LYS A 77 6.76 4.17 14.85
N HIS A 78 6.05 4.59 13.79
CA HIS A 78 4.82 3.93 13.37
C HIS A 78 5.05 2.47 12.96
N PHE A 79 6.14 2.20 12.26
CA PHE A 79 6.54 0.84 11.85
C PHE A 79 7.43 0.13 12.86
N ASN A 80 7.78 0.75 13.98
CA ASN A 80 8.73 0.23 14.97
C ASN A 80 10.08 -0.14 14.38
N ALA A 81 10.61 0.65 13.41
CA ALA A 81 11.96 0.46 12.91
C ALA A 81 13.00 0.86 13.98
N ARG A 82 14.17 0.22 13.99
CA ARG A 82 15.21 0.47 15.00
C ARG A 82 15.80 1.87 14.90
N LYS A 83 16.02 2.34 13.66
CA LYS A 83 16.65 3.62 13.36
C LYS A 83 15.86 4.38 12.30
N SER A 84 15.91 5.71 12.34
CA SER A 84 15.33 6.53 11.27
C SER A 84 16.08 6.37 9.94
N SER A 85 17.35 5.98 9.95
CA SER A 85 18.14 5.66 8.77
C SER A 85 17.66 4.42 8.00
N GLU A 86 16.81 3.59 8.60
CA GLU A 86 16.14 2.45 7.95
C GLU A 86 14.87 2.85 7.20
N ILE A 87 14.46 4.12 7.26
CA ILE A 87 13.29 4.68 6.57
C ILE A 87 13.77 5.55 5.42
N LEU A 88 13.45 5.15 4.19
CA LEU A 88 13.71 5.91 2.97
C LEU A 88 12.40 6.54 2.49
N PHE A 89 12.37 7.83 2.24
CA PHE A 89 11.25 8.43 1.54
C PHE A 89 11.33 8.15 0.04
N THR A 90 10.23 7.73 -0.53
CA THR A 90 10.09 7.37 -1.95
C THR A 90 8.86 8.05 -2.53
N ALA A 91 8.63 7.90 -3.85
CA ALA A 91 7.39 8.38 -4.46
C ALA A 91 6.16 7.48 -4.17
N GLY A 92 6.34 6.39 -3.42
CA GLY A 92 5.30 5.42 -3.08
C GLY A 92 5.77 3.98 -3.21
N THR A 93 4.90 3.03 -2.90
CA THR A 93 5.19 1.58 -2.89
C THR A 93 5.83 1.07 -4.19
N THR A 94 5.30 1.50 -5.34
CA THR A 94 5.87 1.10 -6.63
C THR A 94 7.34 1.52 -6.77
N HIS A 95 7.69 2.75 -6.35
CA HIS A 95 9.07 3.23 -6.34
C HIS A 95 9.93 2.41 -5.37
N SER A 96 9.43 2.16 -4.17
CA SER A 96 10.10 1.35 -3.14
C SER A 96 10.44 -0.06 -3.63
N ILE A 97 9.48 -0.75 -4.26
CA ILE A 97 9.69 -2.09 -4.80
C ILE A 97 10.70 -2.05 -5.97
N ASN A 98 10.61 -1.05 -6.86
CA ASN A 98 11.58 -0.89 -7.96
C ASN A 98 13.00 -0.64 -7.45
N LEU A 99 13.17 0.13 -6.37
CA LEU A 99 14.47 0.37 -5.75
C LEU A 99 15.10 -0.96 -5.28
N VAL A 100 14.35 -1.76 -4.53
CA VAL A 100 14.83 -3.06 -4.03
C VAL A 100 15.06 -4.04 -5.19
N ALA A 101 14.13 -4.12 -6.14
CA ALA A 101 14.24 -5.00 -7.30
C ALA A 101 15.42 -4.64 -8.22
N SER A 102 15.71 -3.35 -8.37
CA SER A 102 16.89 -2.88 -9.11
C SER A 102 18.18 -3.24 -8.39
N GLY A 103 18.23 -3.04 -7.07
CA GLY A 103 19.39 -3.37 -6.24
C GLY A 103 19.70 -4.86 -6.28
N TYR A 104 18.72 -5.73 -5.99
CA TYR A 104 18.90 -7.17 -6.07
C TYR A 104 19.13 -7.67 -7.50
N GLY A 105 18.49 -7.04 -8.50
CA GLY A 105 18.74 -7.35 -9.90
C GLY A 105 20.21 -7.14 -10.32
N ALA A 106 20.92 -6.21 -9.68
CA ALA A 106 22.36 -5.98 -9.88
C ALA A 106 23.24 -6.98 -9.11
N LEU A 107 22.73 -7.60 -8.04
CA LEU A 107 23.45 -8.57 -7.21
C LEU A 107 23.20 -10.03 -7.64
N MET A 108 22.03 -10.31 -8.22
CA MET A 108 21.65 -11.65 -8.71
C MET A 108 22.41 -12.03 -9.96
N LYS A 109 22.49 -13.34 -10.21
CA LYS A 109 23.11 -13.98 -11.38
C LYS A 109 22.20 -15.04 -11.98
N ALA A 110 22.57 -15.53 -13.15
CA ALA A 110 21.87 -16.62 -13.82
C ALA A 110 21.74 -17.85 -12.90
N GLY A 111 20.52 -18.39 -12.82
CA GLY A 111 20.16 -19.50 -11.95
C GLY A 111 19.66 -19.11 -10.56
N ASP A 112 19.78 -17.85 -10.14
CA ASP A 112 19.12 -17.36 -8.94
C ASP A 112 17.59 -17.28 -9.14
N GLU A 113 16.82 -17.20 -8.06
CA GLU A 113 15.38 -17.29 -8.07
C GLU A 113 14.75 -16.16 -7.24
N VAL A 114 13.66 -15.60 -7.77
CA VAL A 114 12.76 -14.68 -7.06
C VAL A 114 11.41 -15.35 -6.92
N ILE A 115 10.78 -15.25 -5.75
CA ILE A 115 9.45 -15.81 -5.51
C ILE A 115 8.47 -14.65 -5.22
N VAL A 116 7.33 -14.65 -5.93
CA VAL A 116 6.19 -13.74 -5.68
C VAL A 116 4.93 -14.56 -5.45
N SER A 117 3.83 -13.96 -4.97
CA SER A 117 2.56 -14.68 -4.88
C SER A 117 1.68 -14.48 -6.12
N ALA A 118 0.74 -15.41 -6.34
CA ALA A 118 -0.25 -15.31 -7.42
C ALA A 118 -1.24 -14.15 -7.23
N SER A 119 -1.30 -13.58 -6.03
CA SER A 119 -2.25 -12.52 -5.69
C SER A 119 -1.66 -11.11 -5.77
N GLU A 120 -0.41 -10.94 -6.26
CA GLU A 120 0.31 -9.67 -6.22
C GLU A 120 -0.32 -8.57 -7.07
N HIS A 121 -0.18 -7.34 -6.58
CA HIS A 121 -0.35 -6.14 -7.37
C HIS A 121 0.75 -6.07 -8.47
N HIS A 122 0.44 -5.50 -9.64
CA HIS A 122 1.41 -5.38 -10.75
C HIS A 122 2.73 -4.72 -10.34
N SER A 123 2.71 -3.80 -9.36
CA SER A 123 3.93 -3.17 -8.82
C SER A 123 4.87 -4.15 -8.13
N ASN A 124 4.38 -5.32 -7.72
CA ASN A 124 5.17 -6.38 -7.08
C ASN A 124 5.37 -7.61 -7.97
N ILE A 125 5.08 -7.49 -9.26
CA ILE A 125 5.36 -8.51 -10.29
C ILE A 125 6.37 -7.96 -11.31
N VAL A 126 6.00 -6.84 -11.96
CA VAL A 126 6.74 -6.31 -13.10
C VAL A 126 8.19 -5.93 -12.77
N PRO A 127 8.50 -5.26 -11.63
CA PRO A 127 9.90 -4.97 -11.29
C PRO A 127 10.76 -6.23 -11.15
N TRP A 128 10.19 -7.32 -10.62
CA TRP A 128 10.89 -8.59 -10.48
C TRP A 128 11.10 -9.32 -11.81
N GLN A 129 10.12 -9.23 -12.73
CA GLN A 129 10.29 -9.71 -14.10
C GLN A 129 11.47 -8.99 -14.78
N LEU A 130 11.56 -7.67 -14.66
CA LEU A 130 12.64 -6.86 -15.21
C LEU A 130 14.00 -7.20 -14.56
N ALA A 131 14.02 -7.41 -13.24
CA ALA A 131 15.23 -7.82 -12.51
C ALA A 131 15.71 -9.20 -12.98
N CYS A 132 14.81 -10.17 -13.07
CA CYS A 132 15.13 -11.53 -13.56
C CYS A 132 15.64 -11.52 -15.02
N GLN A 133 15.00 -10.73 -15.91
CA GLN A 133 15.46 -10.60 -17.30
C GLN A 133 16.88 -10.07 -17.40
N ARG A 134 17.26 -9.10 -16.55
CA ARG A 134 18.61 -8.49 -16.56
C ARG A 134 19.67 -9.41 -15.98
N SER A 135 19.35 -10.15 -14.92
CA SER A 135 20.30 -10.99 -14.19
C SER A 135 20.38 -12.43 -14.71
N GLY A 136 19.41 -12.88 -15.52
CA GLY A 136 19.25 -14.29 -15.89
C GLY A 136 18.66 -15.16 -14.78
N ALA A 137 18.13 -14.55 -13.74
CA ALA A 137 17.37 -15.23 -12.69
C ALA A 137 15.97 -15.64 -13.18
N SER A 138 15.29 -16.49 -12.41
CA SER A 138 13.94 -16.96 -12.71
C SER A 138 12.92 -16.47 -11.70
N LEU A 139 11.69 -16.16 -12.16
CA LEU A 139 10.57 -15.80 -11.32
C LEU A 139 9.70 -17.02 -11.06
N LYS A 140 9.43 -17.33 -9.79
CA LYS A 140 8.53 -18.38 -9.33
C LYS A 140 7.31 -17.78 -8.65
N VAL A 141 6.19 -18.51 -8.63
CA VAL A 141 4.92 -18.01 -8.11
C VAL A 141 4.35 -18.96 -7.07
N ILE A 142 4.03 -18.44 -5.89
CA ILE A 142 3.25 -19.14 -4.86
C ILE A 142 1.81 -19.20 -5.34
N PRO A 143 1.20 -20.37 -5.56
CA PRO A 143 -0.19 -20.45 -5.99
C PRO A 143 -1.16 -20.06 -4.88
N MET A 144 -2.41 -19.79 -5.26
CA MET A 144 -3.52 -19.54 -4.34
C MET A 144 -4.69 -20.47 -4.64
N ASP A 145 -5.56 -20.67 -3.66
CA ASP A 145 -6.83 -21.39 -3.82
C ASP A 145 -7.98 -20.46 -4.29
N GLU A 146 -9.18 -20.99 -4.45
CA GLU A 146 -10.40 -20.29 -4.88
C GLU A 146 -10.81 -19.14 -3.94
N ARG A 147 -10.33 -19.15 -2.69
CA ARG A 147 -10.53 -18.10 -1.70
C ARG A 147 -9.40 -17.08 -1.69
N GLY A 148 -8.42 -17.22 -2.59
CA GLY A 148 -7.23 -16.38 -2.64
C GLY A 148 -6.26 -16.61 -1.47
N VAL A 149 -6.32 -17.79 -0.83
CA VAL A 149 -5.39 -18.19 0.23
C VAL A 149 -4.15 -18.80 -0.39
N LEU A 150 -2.97 -18.32 0.01
CA LEU A 150 -1.70 -18.80 -0.53
C LEU A 150 -1.39 -20.24 -0.06
N ASP A 151 -0.93 -21.08 -0.98
CA ASP A 151 -0.48 -22.46 -0.69
C ASP A 151 0.93 -22.44 -0.10
N LEU A 152 1.00 -22.46 1.23
CA LEU A 152 2.29 -22.49 1.95
C LEU A 152 3.04 -23.83 1.83
N GLN A 153 2.36 -24.92 1.45
CA GLN A 153 3.03 -26.19 1.21
C GLN A 153 3.79 -26.14 -0.12
N THR A 154 3.16 -25.66 -1.18
CA THR A 154 3.84 -25.42 -2.45
C THR A 154 4.92 -24.36 -2.30
N TYR A 155 4.67 -23.28 -1.52
CA TYR A 155 5.70 -22.27 -1.24
C TYR A 155 6.99 -22.90 -0.67
N GLU A 156 6.87 -23.80 0.31
CA GLU A 156 8.01 -24.46 0.92
C GLU A 156 8.80 -25.33 -0.09
N GLN A 157 8.12 -25.96 -1.04
CA GLN A 157 8.76 -26.71 -2.14
C GLN A 157 9.44 -25.81 -3.17
N LEU A 158 9.00 -24.56 -3.34
CA LEU A 158 9.61 -23.58 -4.24
C LEU A 158 10.92 -23.02 -3.70
N LEU A 159 11.09 -22.99 -2.37
CA LEU A 159 12.27 -22.45 -1.70
C LEU A 159 13.50 -23.35 -1.95
N SER A 160 14.63 -22.72 -2.22
CA SER A 160 15.93 -23.37 -2.41
C SER A 160 17.07 -22.41 -2.04
N GLU A 161 18.31 -22.89 -1.98
CA GLU A 161 19.52 -22.05 -1.80
C GLU A 161 19.71 -21.03 -2.94
N ARG A 162 19.04 -21.22 -4.07
CA ARG A 162 19.03 -20.27 -5.19
C ARG A 162 18.03 -19.13 -4.98
N THR A 163 17.07 -19.29 -4.09
CA THR A 163 16.09 -18.23 -3.77
C THR A 163 16.82 -17.07 -3.11
N LYS A 164 16.81 -15.90 -3.75
CA LYS A 164 17.44 -14.67 -3.25
C LYS A 164 16.44 -13.70 -2.64
N VAL A 165 15.25 -13.62 -3.24
CA VAL A 165 14.21 -12.70 -2.80
C VAL A 165 12.86 -13.42 -2.79
N VAL A 166 12.09 -13.19 -1.74
CA VAL A 166 10.65 -13.47 -1.68
C VAL A 166 9.94 -12.12 -1.55
N SER A 167 9.05 -11.79 -2.49
CA SER A 167 8.34 -10.52 -2.49
C SER A 167 6.85 -10.75 -2.51
N VAL A 168 6.16 -10.40 -1.41
CA VAL A 168 4.74 -10.69 -1.21
C VAL A 168 4.00 -9.51 -0.64
N GLN A 169 2.73 -9.35 -1.01
CA GLN A 169 1.86 -8.36 -0.36
C GLN A 169 1.38 -8.87 1.00
N HIS A 170 1.26 -7.94 1.96
CA HIS A 170 0.70 -8.25 3.29
C HIS A 170 -0.82 -8.44 3.22
N VAL A 171 -1.48 -7.57 2.46
CA VAL A 171 -2.94 -7.60 2.23
C VAL A 171 -3.23 -7.48 0.75
N SER A 172 -4.09 -8.36 0.23
CA SER A 172 -4.49 -8.31 -1.17
C SER A 172 -5.35 -7.07 -1.46
N ASN A 173 -4.90 -6.25 -2.40
CA ASN A 173 -5.64 -5.08 -2.85
C ASN A 173 -6.93 -5.42 -3.63
N ALA A 174 -7.02 -6.62 -4.17
CA ALA A 174 -8.19 -7.10 -4.90
C ALA A 174 -9.17 -7.88 -4.00
N LEU A 175 -8.66 -8.74 -3.11
CA LEU A 175 -9.48 -9.67 -2.33
C LEU A 175 -9.66 -9.26 -0.85
N GLY A 176 -8.82 -8.36 -0.36
CA GLY A 176 -8.78 -7.98 1.06
C GLY A 176 -8.16 -9.01 1.99
N ASN A 177 -7.68 -10.15 1.47
CA ASN A 177 -7.09 -11.21 2.26
C ASN A 177 -5.80 -10.75 2.96
N ILE A 178 -5.67 -11.02 4.24
CA ILE A 178 -4.43 -10.86 5.02
C ILE A 178 -3.60 -12.12 4.83
N HIS A 179 -2.39 -11.99 4.30
CA HIS A 179 -1.49 -13.12 4.08
C HIS A 179 -0.65 -13.39 5.32
N PRO A 180 -0.29 -14.67 5.58
CA PRO A 180 0.48 -15.10 6.75
C PRO A 180 1.97 -14.80 6.56
N ILE A 181 2.33 -13.50 6.53
CA ILE A 181 3.68 -13.04 6.18
C ILE A 181 4.74 -13.50 7.18
N GLU A 182 4.41 -13.65 8.48
CA GLU A 182 5.34 -14.18 9.48
C GLU A 182 5.86 -15.58 9.07
N ALA A 183 4.95 -16.47 8.68
CA ALA A 183 5.31 -17.82 8.25
C ALA A 183 6.09 -17.80 6.91
N ILE A 184 5.80 -16.85 6.03
CA ILE A 184 6.51 -16.67 4.76
C ILE A 184 7.94 -16.19 5.03
N ILE A 185 8.13 -15.20 5.90
CA ILE A 185 9.42 -14.64 6.28
C ILE A 185 10.29 -15.74 6.93
N GLU A 186 9.76 -16.43 7.93
CA GLU A 186 10.48 -17.48 8.64
C GLU A 186 11.02 -18.56 7.67
N LYS A 187 10.18 -19.01 6.73
CA LYS A 187 10.57 -20.04 5.75
C LYS A 187 11.62 -19.50 4.74
N ALA A 188 11.48 -18.25 4.29
CA ALA A 188 12.45 -17.60 3.39
C ALA A 188 13.82 -17.47 4.05
N HIS A 189 13.86 -17.03 5.31
CA HIS A 189 15.12 -16.86 6.05
C HIS A 189 15.86 -18.18 6.28
N ARG A 190 15.18 -19.33 6.39
CA ARG A 190 15.81 -20.64 6.51
C ARG A 190 16.71 -21.01 5.33
N VAL A 191 16.42 -20.46 4.14
CA VAL A 191 17.23 -20.67 2.93
C VAL A 191 18.14 -19.47 2.60
N GLY A 192 18.18 -18.47 3.47
CA GLY A 192 18.96 -17.24 3.29
C GLY A 192 18.40 -16.26 2.27
N ALA A 193 17.11 -16.37 1.92
CA ALA A 193 16.41 -15.42 1.07
C ALA A 193 15.94 -14.21 1.87
N VAL A 194 16.03 -13.01 1.28
CA VAL A 194 15.46 -11.79 1.86
C VAL A 194 13.98 -11.65 1.51
N VAL A 195 13.22 -10.96 2.35
CA VAL A 195 11.79 -10.76 2.16
C VAL A 195 11.44 -9.29 2.03
N LEU A 196 10.82 -8.93 0.90
CA LEU A 196 10.14 -7.65 0.72
C LEU A 196 8.63 -7.85 0.89
N VAL A 197 8.03 -7.05 1.75
CA VAL A 197 6.58 -7.02 1.93
C VAL A 197 5.99 -5.75 1.33
N ASP A 198 5.06 -5.92 0.37
CA ASP A 198 4.19 -4.83 -0.08
C ASP A 198 3.12 -4.58 0.98
N GLY A 199 3.32 -3.52 1.77
CA GLY A 199 2.44 -3.10 2.85
C GLY A 199 1.37 -2.09 2.44
N ALA A 200 1.25 -1.77 1.16
CA ALA A 200 0.39 -0.67 0.69
C ALA A 200 -1.08 -0.78 1.12
N GLN A 201 -1.61 -2.01 1.22
CA GLN A 201 -2.99 -2.25 1.69
C GLN A 201 -3.06 -2.64 3.16
N ALA A 202 -1.95 -2.99 3.78
CA ALA A 202 -1.92 -3.35 5.21
C ALA A 202 -1.78 -2.11 6.10
N ALA A 203 -0.86 -1.21 5.76
CA ALA A 203 -0.47 -0.09 6.59
C ALA A 203 -1.62 0.88 6.98
N PRO A 204 -2.66 1.14 6.16
CA PRO A 204 -3.79 1.95 6.58
C PRO A 204 -4.72 1.27 7.59
N HIS A 205 -4.74 -0.08 7.64
CA HIS A 205 -5.69 -0.88 8.40
C HIS A 205 -5.07 -1.62 9.58
N LEU A 206 -3.77 -1.92 9.48
CA LEU A 206 -3.00 -2.65 10.48
C LEU A 206 -1.82 -1.77 10.92
N GLN A 207 -1.27 -2.05 12.08
CA GLN A 207 -0.01 -1.45 12.53
C GLN A 207 1.11 -2.49 12.46
N PRO A 208 1.83 -2.58 11.32
CA PRO A 208 2.92 -3.53 11.17
C PRO A 208 4.08 -3.17 12.09
N ASP A 209 4.56 -4.15 12.86
CA ASP A 209 5.79 -4.06 13.63
C ASP A 209 6.90 -4.78 12.85
N VAL A 210 7.77 -4.00 12.18
CA VAL A 210 8.80 -4.56 11.29
C VAL A 210 9.86 -5.35 12.06
N GLN A 211 10.08 -5.04 13.34
CA GLN A 211 11.00 -5.80 14.18
C GLN A 211 10.39 -7.13 14.61
N ALA A 212 9.13 -7.14 15.05
CA ALA A 212 8.44 -8.37 15.44
C ALA A 212 8.24 -9.32 14.25
N LEU A 213 7.98 -8.79 13.06
CA LEU A 213 7.88 -9.54 11.82
C LEU A 213 9.24 -10.05 11.33
N ASP A 214 10.34 -9.49 11.81
CA ASP A 214 11.69 -9.70 11.26
C ASP A 214 11.78 -9.50 9.73
N VAL A 215 10.92 -8.61 9.19
CA VAL A 215 10.89 -8.35 7.74
C VAL A 215 12.14 -7.58 7.30
N ASP A 216 12.63 -7.88 6.09
CA ASP A 216 13.83 -7.24 5.56
C ASP A 216 13.55 -5.91 4.88
N PHE A 217 12.44 -5.83 4.13
CA PHE A 217 11.95 -4.62 3.47
C PHE A 217 10.43 -4.53 3.59
N TYR A 218 9.91 -3.32 3.87
CA TYR A 218 8.47 -3.06 3.94
C TYR A 218 8.14 -1.77 3.21
N ALA A 219 7.26 -1.84 2.19
CA ALA A 219 6.97 -0.73 1.29
C ALA A 219 5.55 -0.19 1.47
N VAL A 220 5.39 1.14 1.58
CA VAL A 220 4.08 1.79 1.77
C VAL A 220 3.91 3.04 0.92
N SER A 221 2.66 3.46 0.73
CA SER A 221 2.27 4.70 0.06
C SER A 221 1.41 5.57 0.97
N ALA A 222 1.79 6.83 1.14
CA ALA A 222 1.08 7.75 2.02
C ALA A 222 -0.38 7.99 1.60
N HIS A 223 -0.67 8.03 0.29
CA HIS A 223 -2.02 8.32 -0.22
C HIS A 223 -3.07 7.25 0.13
N LYS A 224 -2.68 6.08 0.64
CA LYS A 224 -3.59 5.08 1.21
C LYS A 224 -3.73 5.21 2.73
N MET A 225 -2.81 5.93 3.35
CA MET A 225 -2.71 6.18 4.79
C MET A 225 -3.17 7.62 5.14
N TYR A 226 -4.20 8.13 4.47
CA TYR A 226 -4.75 9.48 4.62
C TYR A 226 -3.77 10.62 4.25
N GLY A 227 -2.60 10.31 3.75
CA GLY A 227 -1.56 11.24 3.33
C GLY A 227 -1.67 11.67 1.86
N PRO A 228 -0.72 12.49 1.37
CA PRO A 228 -0.73 12.95 -0.01
C PRO A 228 -0.25 11.89 -1.00
N THR A 229 -0.57 12.09 -2.28
CA THR A 229 0.00 11.35 -3.40
C THR A 229 1.47 11.74 -3.63
N GLY A 230 2.23 10.89 -4.34
CA GLY A 230 3.62 11.19 -4.74
C GLY A 230 4.64 11.10 -3.61
N VAL A 231 4.28 10.46 -2.50
CA VAL A 231 5.18 10.12 -1.40
C VAL A 231 4.79 8.78 -0.78
N GLY A 232 5.79 8.09 -0.27
CA GLY A 232 5.68 6.85 0.48
C GLY A 232 6.96 6.59 1.25
N ALA A 233 7.06 5.43 1.84
CA ALA A 233 8.26 5.01 2.56
C ALA A 233 8.64 3.57 2.22
N LEU A 234 9.94 3.32 2.23
CA LEU A 234 10.53 2.00 2.28
C LEU A 234 11.26 1.86 3.62
N TYR A 235 10.83 0.91 4.43
CA TYR A 235 11.67 0.37 5.49
C TYR A 235 12.63 -0.66 4.90
N GLY A 236 13.88 -0.66 5.32
CA GLY A 236 14.83 -1.71 5.03
C GLY A 236 15.82 -1.89 6.17
N LYS A 237 16.16 -3.15 6.52
CA LYS A 237 17.23 -3.44 7.48
C LYS A 237 18.52 -2.75 7.07
N GLU A 238 19.18 -2.04 7.99
CA GLU A 238 20.38 -1.23 7.71
C GLU A 238 21.46 -2.03 6.98
N GLU A 239 21.75 -3.25 7.45
CA GLU A 239 22.77 -4.12 6.85
C GLU A 239 22.46 -4.51 5.41
N LEU A 240 21.19 -4.63 5.04
CA LEU A 240 20.77 -4.94 3.66
C LEU A 240 20.82 -3.69 2.78
N LEU A 241 20.35 -2.55 3.29
CA LEU A 241 20.44 -1.26 2.58
C LEU A 241 21.89 -0.88 2.26
N LEU A 242 22.84 -1.16 3.17
CA LEU A 242 24.25 -0.91 2.94
C LEU A 242 24.81 -1.73 1.79
N GLN A 243 24.33 -2.96 1.58
CA GLN A 243 24.77 -3.86 0.51
C GLN A 243 24.23 -3.46 -0.88
N LEU A 244 23.03 -2.86 -0.93
CA LEU A 244 22.43 -2.48 -2.21
C LEU A 244 23.23 -1.34 -2.88
N PRO A 245 23.44 -1.39 -4.21
CA PRO A 245 23.97 -0.24 -4.94
C PRO A 245 22.95 0.92 -4.92
N PRO A 246 23.41 2.17 -5.14
CA PRO A 246 22.48 3.28 -5.33
C PRO A 246 21.49 3.00 -6.47
N TYR A 247 20.23 3.43 -6.27
CA TYR A 247 19.18 3.25 -7.26
C TYR A 247 19.15 4.39 -8.28
N GLN A 248 19.31 5.62 -7.79
CA GLN A 248 19.38 6.84 -8.62
C GLN A 248 20.67 7.59 -8.31
N GLY A 249 21.22 8.28 -9.31
CA GLY A 249 22.40 9.13 -9.15
C GLY A 249 22.01 10.60 -9.28
N GLY A 250 22.65 11.46 -8.47
CA GLY A 250 22.39 12.90 -8.51
C GLY A 250 22.98 13.64 -7.32
N GLY A 251 22.49 14.83 -7.05
CA GLY A 251 22.80 15.57 -5.82
C GLY A 251 22.21 14.88 -4.59
N GLU A 252 22.54 15.35 -3.42
CA GLU A 252 22.15 14.88 -2.08
C GLU A 252 22.70 13.48 -1.72
N MET A 253 22.59 12.49 -2.61
CA MET A 253 22.97 11.10 -2.38
C MET A 253 24.47 10.81 -2.46
N ILE A 254 25.29 11.83 -2.79
CA ILE A 254 26.75 11.73 -2.94
C ILE A 254 27.49 12.30 -1.74
N LYS A 255 28.69 11.74 -1.45
CA LYS A 255 29.65 12.29 -0.49
C LYS A 255 30.75 13.07 -1.23
N GLU A 256 31.37 12.44 -2.22
CA GLU A 256 32.39 13.05 -3.07
C GLU A 256 32.14 12.68 -4.53
N VAL A 257 32.40 13.59 -5.44
CA VAL A 257 32.28 13.39 -6.90
C VAL A 257 33.52 13.89 -7.60
N CYS A 258 34.14 13.04 -8.43
CA CYS A 258 35.07 13.43 -9.45
C CYS A 258 34.73 12.70 -10.77
N PHE A 259 35.36 13.05 -11.87
CA PHE A 259 35.03 12.45 -13.17
C PHE A 259 35.31 10.95 -13.22
N GLU A 260 36.26 10.45 -12.43
CA GLU A 260 36.68 9.05 -12.42
C GLU A 260 35.77 8.17 -11.54
N LYS A 261 35.23 8.72 -10.44
CA LYS A 261 34.35 7.97 -9.51
C LYS A 261 33.60 8.90 -8.57
N SER A 262 32.57 8.35 -7.95
CA SER A 262 31.81 8.99 -6.87
C SER A 262 31.78 8.10 -5.63
N THR A 263 31.70 8.73 -4.46
CA THR A 263 31.32 8.06 -3.21
C THR A 263 29.95 8.55 -2.76
N TYR A 264 29.24 7.73 -1.97
CA TYR A 264 27.85 7.97 -1.68
C TYR A 264 27.66 8.40 -0.22
N ALA A 265 26.58 9.12 0.04
CA ALA A 265 26.18 9.54 1.36
C ALA A 265 25.80 8.33 2.23
N ASP A 266 25.75 8.55 3.55
CA ASP A 266 25.25 7.57 4.50
C ASP A 266 23.73 7.39 4.34
N LEU A 267 23.18 6.31 4.93
CA LEU A 267 21.74 6.07 4.98
C LEU A 267 21.05 7.16 5.82
N PRO A 268 19.86 7.59 5.44
CA PRO A 268 19.04 7.15 4.30
C PRO A 268 19.38 7.83 2.97
N TYR A 269 20.18 8.86 2.98
CA TYR A 269 20.42 9.79 1.87
C TYR A 269 21.05 9.13 0.63
N LYS A 270 21.78 8.02 0.79
CA LYS A 270 22.28 7.19 -0.32
C LYS A 270 21.20 6.86 -1.36
N PHE A 271 19.92 6.80 -0.94
CA PHE A 271 18.79 6.43 -1.78
C PHE A 271 17.82 7.58 -2.07
N GLU A 272 18.10 8.79 -1.59
CA GLU A 272 17.28 9.98 -1.78
C GLU A 272 18.02 10.99 -2.68
N ALA A 273 17.99 10.74 -4.00
CA ALA A 273 18.72 11.57 -4.96
C ALA A 273 17.90 12.81 -5.36
N GLY A 274 18.58 13.98 -5.38
CA GLY A 274 18.00 15.27 -5.74
C GLY A 274 17.12 15.85 -4.62
N THR A 275 16.49 17.01 -4.88
CA THR A 275 15.55 17.60 -3.93
C THR A 275 14.32 16.71 -3.79
N PRO A 276 14.04 16.17 -2.59
CA PRO A 276 12.91 15.25 -2.39
C PRO A 276 11.57 16.00 -2.38
N ASN A 277 10.47 15.24 -2.32
CA ASN A 277 9.13 15.80 -2.05
C ASN A 277 9.01 16.19 -0.57
N ILE A 278 9.60 17.35 -0.20
CA ILE A 278 9.70 17.82 1.18
C ILE A 278 8.29 17.97 1.79
N CYS A 279 7.42 18.72 1.11
CA CYS A 279 6.04 18.92 1.53
C CYS A 279 5.30 17.59 1.72
N GLY A 280 5.47 16.66 0.79
CA GLY A 280 4.85 15.33 0.87
C GLY A 280 5.35 14.53 2.07
N GLY A 281 6.65 14.58 2.38
CA GLY A 281 7.22 13.91 3.56
C GLY A 281 6.66 14.47 4.87
N ILE A 282 6.62 15.79 5.01
CA ILE A 282 6.05 16.48 6.18
C ILE A 282 4.56 16.14 6.34
N ALA A 283 3.80 16.21 5.24
CA ALA A 283 2.38 15.88 5.24
C ALA A 283 2.10 14.39 5.52
N PHE A 284 3.01 13.48 5.12
CA PHE A 284 2.93 12.08 5.52
C PHE A 284 3.11 11.91 7.03
N GLY A 285 4.04 12.66 7.65
CA GLY A 285 4.18 12.71 9.10
C GLY A 285 2.90 13.19 9.81
N ALA A 286 2.20 14.17 9.24
CA ALA A 286 0.91 14.63 9.76
C ALA A 286 -0.21 13.56 9.60
N ALA A 287 -0.18 12.78 8.52
CA ALA A 287 -1.11 11.66 8.34
C ALA A 287 -0.90 10.55 9.37
N ILE A 288 0.36 10.22 9.69
CA ILE A 288 0.69 9.28 10.79
C ILE A 288 0.15 9.79 12.12
N ASP A 289 0.36 11.08 12.46
CA ASP A 289 -0.19 11.67 13.68
C ASP A 289 -1.72 11.58 13.73
N TYR A 290 -2.39 11.82 12.59
CA TYR A 290 -3.85 11.70 12.49
C TYR A 290 -4.31 10.26 12.78
N MET A 291 -3.70 9.25 12.16
CA MET A 291 -4.01 7.84 12.40
C MET A 291 -3.83 7.48 13.88
N HIS A 292 -2.71 7.89 14.48
CA HIS A 292 -2.47 7.66 15.92
C HIS A 292 -3.48 8.38 16.82
N SER A 293 -3.96 9.56 16.42
CA SER A 293 -4.99 10.30 17.19
C SER A 293 -6.34 9.59 17.20
N LEU A 294 -6.61 8.75 16.21
CA LEU A 294 -7.81 7.90 16.13
C LEU A 294 -7.60 6.56 16.85
N GLY A 295 -6.34 6.06 16.90
CA GLY A 295 -5.97 4.75 17.40
C GLY A 295 -6.03 3.68 16.32
N MET A 296 -4.90 3.01 16.08
CA MET A 296 -4.82 1.98 15.00
C MET A 296 -5.70 0.77 15.30
N THR A 297 -5.80 0.35 16.56
CA THR A 297 -6.68 -0.75 16.99
C THR A 297 -8.15 -0.40 16.77
N GLU A 298 -8.53 0.82 17.06
CA GLU A 298 -9.89 1.34 16.90
C GLU A 298 -10.26 1.47 15.42
N ILE A 299 -9.32 1.92 14.56
CA ILE A 299 -9.50 1.93 13.10
C ILE A 299 -9.78 0.51 12.61
N ALA A 300 -8.90 -0.43 12.93
CA ALA A 300 -9.01 -1.82 12.50
C ALA A 300 -10.34 -2.46 12.96
N ALA A 301 -10.74 -2.23 14.21
CA ALA A 301 -11.98 -2.77 14.78
C ALA A 301 -13.20 -2.20 14.06
N TYR A 302 -13.29 -0.90 13.87
CA TYR A 302 -14.40 -0.24 13.20
C TYR A 302 -14.53 -0.66 11.73
N GLU A 303 -13.42 -0.70 11.01
CA GLU A 303 -13.41 -1.14 9.62
C GLU A 303 -13.79 -2.63 9.47
N HIS A 304 -13.43 -3.45 10.47
CA HIS A 304 -13.87 -4.84 10.51
C HIS A 304 -15.39 -4.96 10.74
N GLU A 305 -15.99 -4.12 11.59
CA GLU A 305 -17.45 -4.07 11.76
C GLU A 305 -18.15 -3.70 10.44
N LEU A 306 -17.62 -2.71 9.71
CA LEU A 306 -18.13 -2.34 8.37
C LEU A 306 -18.02 -3.50 7.38
N LEU A 307 -16.88 -4.24 7.38
CA LEU A 307 -16.69 -5.41 6.53
C LEU A 307 -17.75 -6.49 6.80
N VAL A 308 -17.92 -6.87 8.07
CA VAL A 308 -18.89 -7.90 8.48
C VAL A 308 -20.30 -7.49 8.05
N TYR A 309 -20.70 -6.27 8.37
CA TYR A 309 -22.01 -5.75 8.01
C TYR A 309 -22.26 -5.75 6.50
N ALA A 310 -21.30 -5.28 5.72
CA ALA A 310 -21.40 -5.23 4.27
C ALA A 310 -21.50 -6.64 3.65
N ILE A 311 -20.70 -7.60 4.12
CA ILE A 311 -20.74 -8.99 3.64
C ILE A 311 -22.10 -9.64 3.97
N GLU A 312 -22.63 -9.44 5.17
CA GLU A 312 -23.97 -9.95 5.55
C GLU A 312 -25.06 -9.40 4.62
N LYS A 313 -25.03 -8.09 4.36
CA LYS A 313 -26.01 -7.45 3.47
C LYS A 313 -25.84 -7.89 2.01
N LEU A 314 -24.61 -7.98 1.50
CA LEU A 314 -24.34 -8.44 0.13
C LEU A 314 -24.87 -9.87 -0.09
N LYS A 315 -24.70 -10.77 0.87
CA LYS A 315 -25.21 -12.15 0.80
C LYS A 315 -26.72 -12.24 0.63
N THR A 316 -27.48 -11.19 0.92
CA THR A 316 -28.95 -11.16 0.69
C THR A 316 -29.32 -10.88 -0.77
N ILE A 317 -28.37 -10.51 -1.63
CA ILE A 317 -28.62 -10.18 -3.03
C ILE A 317 -28.52 -11.47 -3.85
N GLU A 318 -29.58 -11.82 -4.55
CA GLU A 318 -29.61 -12.99 -5.43
C GLU A 318 -28.58 -12.85 -6.57
N GLY A 319 -27.84 -13.92 -6.84
CA GLY A 319 -26.82 -13.93 -7.91
C GLY A 319 -25.54 -13.15 -7.61
N ILE A 320 -25.34 -12.67 -6.36
CA ILE A 320 -24.08 -12.10 -5.95
C ILE A 320 -22.99 -13.19 -5.89
N VAL A 321 -21.81 -12.86 -6.37
CA VAL A 321 -20.61 -13.69 -6.25
C VAL A 321 -19.57 -12.87 -5.49
N LEU A 322 -19.13 -13.34 -4.34
CA LEU A 322 -18.12 -12.71 -3.50
C LEU A 322 -16.77 -13.41 -3.68
N TYR A 323 -15.69 -12.62 -3.73
CA TYR A 323 -14.32 -13.14 -3.84
C TYR A 323 -13.53 -12.84 -2.57
N GLY A 324 -12.61 -13.73 -2.23
CA GLY A 324 -11.74 -13.63 -1.05
C GLY A 324 -12.09 -14.64 0.05
N ASN A 325 -11.33 -14.61 1.14
CA ASN A 325 -11.45 -15.55 2.24
C ASN A 325 -12.82 -15.45 2.95
N GLU A 326 -13.44 -16.57 3.22
CA GLU A 326 -14.71 -16.63 3.96
C GLU A 326 -14.53 -16.31 5.45
N ASP A 327 -13.35 -16.57 6.01
CA ASP A 327 -12.97 -16.16 7.36
C ASP A 327 -12.66 -14.67 7.39
N LEU A 328 -13.63 -13.87 7.83
CA LEU A 328 -13.54 -12.42 7.85
C LEU A 328 -12.47 -11.89 8.82
N SER A 329 -12.04 -12.69 9.81
CA SER A 329 -10.92 -12.33 10.69
C SER A 329 -9.56 -12.26 9.95
N LYS A 330 -9.50 -12.84 8.75
CA LYS A 330 -8.37 -12.83 7.83
C LYS A 330 -8.55 -11.89 6.66
N ARG A 331 -9.39 -10.87 6.82
CA ARG A 331 -9.65 -9.86 5.79
C ARG A 331 -9.63 -8.45 6.36
N THR A 332 -9.21 -7.52 5.54
CA THR A 332 -9.43 -6.09 5.74
C THR A 332 -10.73 -5.65 5.06
N ALA A 333 -11.11 -4.39 5.23
CA ALA A 333 -12.36 -3.82 4.73
C ALA A 333 -12.38 -3.58 3.20
N VAL A 334 -11.95 -4.60 2.44
CA VAL A 334 -11.95 -4.64 0.97
C VAL A 334 -12.83 -5.80 0.51
N ILE A 335 -13.81 -5.51 -0.35
CA ILE A 335 -14.77 -6.49 -0.88
C ILE A 335 -14.77 -6.42 -2.39
N SER A 336 -14.43 -7.52 -3.05
CA SER A 336 -14.64 -7.71 -4.49
C SER A 336 -15.83 -8.62 -4.73
N PHE A 337 -16.69 -8.24 -5.66
CA PHE A 337 -17.88 -8.99 -6.01
C PHE A 337 -18.27 -8.81 -7.47
N ASN A 338 -19.11 -9.71 -7.98
CA ASN A 338 -19.82 -9.58 -9.25
C ASN A 338 -21.29 -9.96 -9.09
N LEU A 339 -22.13 -9.47 -9.99
CA LEU A 339 -23.50 -9.96 -10.21
C LEU A 339 -23.48 -10.98 -11.36
N LYS A 340 -24.08 -12.14 -11.18
CA LYS A 340 -24.10 -13.19 -12.19
C LYS A 340 -24.76 -12.69 -13.48
N GLY A 341 -24.02 -12.82 -14.59
CA GLY A 341 -24.48 -12.39 -15.91
C GLY A 341 -24.36 -10.89 -16.21
N VAL A 342 -23.82 -10.10 -15.28
CA VAL A 342 -23.68 -8.63 -15.45
C VAL A 342 -22.20 -8.24 -15.46
N HIS A 343 -21.84 -7.37 -16.41
CA HIS A 343 -20.47 -6.88 -16.48
C HIS A 343 -20.18 -5.89 -15.32
N PRO A 344 -19.06 -6.02 -14.58
CA PRO A 344 -18.76 -5.17 -13.40
C PRO A 344 -18.69 -3.67 -13.72
N TYR A 345 -18.27 -3.29 -14.92
CA TYR A 345 -18.23 -1.90 -15.37
C TYR A 345 -19.63 -1.25 -15.38
N ASP A 346 -20.66 -1.98 -15.83
CA ASP A 346 -22.03 -1.48 -15.91
C ASP A 346 -22.60 -1.25 -14.51
N VAL A 347 -22.32 -2.16 -13.57
CA VAL A 347 -22.69 -1.99 -12.15
C VAL A 347 -22.04 -0.73 -11.58
N GLY A 348 -20.73 -0.54 -11.79
CA GLY A 348 -20.01 0.64 -11.32
C GLY A 348 -20.54 1.94 -11.92
N THR A 349 -20.92 1.92 -13.19
CA THR A 349 -21.50 3.09 -13.88
C THR A 349 -22.85 3.49 -13.29
N ILE A 350 -23.70 2.52 -12.94
CA ILE A 350 -24.99 2.79 -12.29
C ILE A 350 -24.77 3.32 -10.86
N LEU A 351 -23.85 2.73 -10.10
CA LEU A 351 -23.50 3.18 -8.75
C LEU A 351 -22.98 4.63 -8.76
N ASP A 352 -22.13 5.02 -9.73
CA ASP A 352 -21.67 6.41 -9.89
C ASP A 352 -22.83 7.38 -10.08
N LYS A 353 -23.85 7.03 -10.92
CA LYS A 353 -25.06 7.84 -11.09
C LYS A 353 -25.86 8.00 -9.78
N LEU A 354 -25.66 7.13 -8.82
CA LEU A 354 -26.27 7.19 -7.49
C LEU A 354 -25.37 7.89 -6.45
N GLY A 355 -24.22 8.45 -6.86
CA GLY A 355 -23.27 9.14 -6.00
C GLY A 355 -22.31 8.19 -5.23
N ILE A 356 -22.27 6.91 -5.62
CA ILE A 356 -21.48 5.87 -4.95
C ILE A 356 -20.23 5.56 -5.77
N ALA A 357 -19.07 5.94 -5.27
CA ALA A 357 -17.78 5.72 -5.90
C ALA A 357 -17.21 4.36 -5.52
N VAL A 358 -17.17 3.43 -6.46
CA VAL A 358 -16.50 2.11 -6.36
C VAL A 358 -15.49 1.96 -7.48
N ARG A 359 -14.62 0.99 -7.40
CA ARG A 359 -13.70 0.65 -8.48
C ARG A 359 -14.16 -0.58 -9.24
N THR A 360 -13.95 -0.60 -10.56
CA THR A 360 -14.23 -1.76 -11.42
C THR A 360 -13.01 -2.17 -12.22
N GLY A 361 -12.94 -3.45 -12.62
CA GLY A 361 -11.89 -3.99 -13.48
C GLY A 361 -10.88 -4.87 -12.76
N HIS A 362 -9.63 -4.88 -13.23
CA HIS A 362 -8.58 -5.81 -12.76
C HIS A 362 -7.91 -5.39 -11.44
N HIS A 363 -8.13 -4.19 -10.94
CA HIS A 363 -7.51 -3.62 -9.73
C HIS A 363 -5.97 -3.68 -9.72
N CYS A 364 -5.32 -3.62 -10.88
CA CYS A 364 -3.88 -3.85 -11.06
C CYS A 364 -3.39 -5.21 -10.52
N ALA A 365 -4.27 -6.23 -10.56
CA ALA A 365 -4.02 -7.62 -10.17
C ALA A 365 -4.61 -8.58 -11.21
N GLN A 366 -4.25 -8.38 -12.47
CA GLN A 366 -4.78 -9.17 -13.59
C GLN A 366 -4.63 -10.68 -13.39
N PRO A 367 -3.52 -11.23 -12.85
CA PRO A 367 -3.41 -12.68 -12.63
C PRO A 367 -4.52 -13.27 -11.74
N ILE A 368 -5.08 -12.49 -10.80
CA ILE A 368 -6.24 -12.91 -10.00
C ILE A 368 -7.48 -13.06 -10.90
N MET A 369 -7.71 -12.11 -11.82
CA MET A 369 -8.86 -12.15 -12.74
C MET A 369 -8.75 -13.31 -13.72
N ASP A 370 -7.53 -13.57 -14.22
CA ASP A 370 -7.23 -14.70 -15.09
C ASP A 370 -7.45 -16.04 -14.36
N TYR A 371 -7.06 -16.13 -13.08
CA TYR A 371 -7.31 -17.32 -12.24
C TYR A 371 -8.80 -17.61 -12.10
N TYR A 372 -9.63 -16.59 -11.84
CA TYR A 372 -11.09 -16.74 -11.74
C TYR A 372 -11.80 -16.80 -13.10
N GLN A 373 -11.09 -16.56 -14.20
CA GLN A 373 -11.65 -16.51 -15.56
C GLN A 373 -12.77 -15.46 -15.69
N ILE A 374 -12.55 -14.26 -15.13
CA ILE A 374 -13.50 -13.15 -15.14
C ILE A 374 -12.86 -11.88 -15.72
N PRO A 375 -13.68 -10.98 -16.34
CA PRO A 375 -13.16 -9.74 -16.93
C PRO A 375 -12.74 -8.69 -15.87
N GLY A 376 -13.06 -8.91 -14.60
CA GLY A 376 -12.83 -8.00 -13.49
C GLY A 376 -13.88 -8.16 -12.41
N THR A 377 -13.80 -7.33 -11.38
CA THR A 377 -14.79 -7.25 -10.29
C THR A 377 -15.21 -5.81 -10.03
N VAL A 378 -16.34 -5.63 -9.35
CA VAL A 378 -16.64 -4.41 -8.60
C VAL A 378 -15.95 -4.54 -7.26
N ARG A 379 -15.18 -3.53 -6.85
CA ARG A 379 -14.50 -3.49 -5.55
C ARG A 379 -15.01 -2.30 -4.74
N ALA A 380 -15.56 -2.58 -3.56
CA ALA A 380 -15.80 -1.62 -2.52
C ALA A 380 -14.72 -1.76 -1.43
N SER A 381 -14.20 -0.65 -0.94
CA SER A 381 -13.22 -0.62 0.13
C SER A 381 -13.55 0.50 1.10
N PHE A 382 -13.60 0.19 2.38
CA PHE A 382 -14.03 1.10 3.43
C PHE A 382 -12.82 1.68 4.18
N ALA A 383 -13.05 2.83 4.80
CA ALA A 383 -12.11 3.51 5.66
C ALA A 383 -12.85 4.05 6.90
N VAL A 384 -12.11 4.55 7.86
CA VAL A 384 -12.59 4.99 9.19
C VAL A 384 -13.75 6.01 9.15
N TYR A 385 -13.94 6.71 8.04
CA TYR A 385 -15.01 7.70 7.87
C TYR A 385 -16.27 7.17 7.18
N ASN A 386 -16.30 5.91 6.73
CA ASN A 386 -17.49 5.33 6.13
C ASN A 386 -18.52 4.91 7.21
N THR A 387 -19.79 4.79 6.84
CA THR A 387 -20.88 4.50 7.78
C THR A 387 -21.72 3.31 7.33
N PHE A 388 -22.48 2.73 8.28
CA PHE A 388 -23.42 1.66 8.00
C PHE A 388 -24.55 2.11 7.08
N GLU A 389 -25.02 3.35 7.20
CA GLU A 389 -26.04 3.94 6.33
C GLU A 389 -25.56 4.11 4.88
N GLU A 390 -24.26 4.41 4.70
CA GLU A 390 -23.63 4.42 3.37
C GLU A 390 -23.63 3.01 2.77
N ILE A 391 -23.37 1.98 3.56
CA ILE A 391 -23.45 0.58 3.12
C ILE A 391 -24.89 0.20 2.75
N ASP A 392 -25.91 0.55 3.56
CA ASP A 392 -27.31 0.30 3.20
C ASP A 392 -27.68 0.97 1.86
N THR A 393 -27.26 2.21 1.64
CA THR A 393 -27.46 2.91 0.37
C THR A 393 -26.77 2.21 -0.80
N PHE A 394 -25.56 1.70 -0.57
CA PHE A 394 -24.82 0.90 -1.56
C PHE A 394 -25.53 -0.40 -1.93
N ILE A 395 -26.06 -1.13 -0.94
CA ILE A 395 -26.85 -2.37 -1.17
C ILE A 395 -28.07 -2.09 -2.04
N GLU A 396 -28.82 -1.04 -1.73
CA GLU A 396 -29.97 -0.64 -2.56
C GLU A 396 -29.54 -0.20 -3.98
N GLY A 397 -28.37 0.45 -4.09
CA GLY A 397 -27.75 0.79 -5.37
C GLY A 397 -27.44 -0.46 -6.22
N ILE A 398 -26.87 -1.51 -5.61
CA ILE A 398 -26.60 -2.80 -6.28
C ILE A 398 -27.88 -3.48 -6.75
N LYS A 399 -28.92 -3.55 -5.90
CA LYS A 399 -30.24 -4.12 -6.26
C LYS A 399 -30.84 -3.37 -7.47
N LYS A 400 -30.74 -2.03 -7.46
CA LYS A 400 -31.21 -1.22 -8.58
C LYS A 400 -30.41 -1.48 -9.87
N ALA A 401 -29.08 -1.59 -9.77
CA ALA A 401 -28.24 -1.95 -10.90
C ALA A 401 -28.63 -3.32 -11.48
N GLN A 402 -28.87 -4.32 -10.60
CA GLN A 402 -29.34 -5.63 -11.01
C GLN A 402 -30.67 -5.57 -11.77
N GLN A 403 -31.66 -4.84 -11.24
CA GLN A 403 -32.96 -4.66 -11.90
C GLN A 403 -32.88 -3.96 -13.28
N MET A 404 -31.92 -3.07 -13.45
CA MET A 404 -31.74 -2.34 -14.72
C MET A 404 -30.98 -3.12 -15.79
N LEU A 405 -30.19 -4.13 -15.37
CA LEU A 405 -29.29 -4.89 -16.23
C LEU A 405 -29.72 -6.35 -16.44
N SER A 406 -30.85 -6.76 -15.81
CA SER A 406 -31.49 -8.08 -15.92
C SER A 406 -32.27 -8.27 -17.22
#